data_84927ff9d4c693489b3dcf530595eabc
#
_entry.id   84927ff9d4c693489b3dcf530595eabc
#
_cell.length_a   1.000
_cell.length_b   1.000
_cell.length_c   1.000
_cell.angle_alpha   90.00
_cell.angle_beta   90.00
_cell.angle_gamma   90.00
#
_symmetry.space_group_name_H-M   'P 1'
#
loop_
_entity.id
_entity.type
_entity.pdbx_description
1 polymer ?
#
loop_
_entity_poly.entity_id
_entity_poly.type
_entity_poly.pdbx_seq_one_letter_code
_entity_poly.pdbx_strand_id
1 'polypeptide(L)'
;MEITTTLIIIIFTAIVSFTAFSNEKIMNDLIFYPPAVQRGQWYRFFTCGLLHADMGHLAFNMITLYFFGGGVEQNFSILFGKYGKLIYLAMYVLALAFCLLPTYGKNKDNYHYRSLGASGAVSAVVFSSI
;
A
#
# COMPACT_ATOMS: atom_id res chain seq x y z
N MET A 1 8.92 -19.65 13.14
CA MET A 1 8.31 -18.33 12.93
C MET A 1 7.08 -18.45 12.04
N GLU A 2 5.97 -18.00 12.54
CA GLU A 2 4.73 -18.05 11.76
C GLU A 2 4.70 -16.92 10.74
N ILE A 3 4.33 -17.26 9.50
CA ILE A 3 4.21 -16.27 8.43
C ILE A 3 2.81 -15.66 8.51
N THR A 4 2.74 -14.38 8.85
CA THR A 4 1.49 -13.63 8.94
C THR A 4 1.20 -12.91 7.64
N THR A 5 -0.05 -12.47 7.45
CA THR A 5 -0.42 -11.62 6.31
C THR A 5 0.39 -10.33 6.32
N THR A 6 0.61 -9.75 7.50
CA THR A 6 1.45 -8.55 7.66
C THR A 6 2.86 -8.78 7.11
N LEU A 7 3.49 -9.91 7.45
CA LEU A 7 4.83 -10.23 6.94
C LEU A 7 4.84 -10.41 5.42
N ILE A 8 3.82 -11.04 4.87
CA ILE A 8 3.71 -11.21 3.42
C ILE A 8 3.63 -9.84 2.74
N ILE A 9 2.81 -8.95 3.25
CA ILE A 9 2.70 -7.57 2.72
C ILE A 9 4.05 -6.87 2.78
N ILE A 10 4.75 -6.95 3.92
CA ILE A 10 6.04 -6.30 4.12
C ILE A 10 7.08 -6.83 3.13
N ILE A 11 7.20 -8.15 3.03
CA ILE A 11 8.19 -8.78 2.16
C ILE A 11 7.93 -8.42 0.70
N PHE A 12 6.68 -8.57 0.26
CA PHE A 12 6.32 -8.27 -1.13
C PHE A 12 6.56 -6.79 -1.45
N THR A 13 6.14 -5.89 -0.58
CA THR A 13 6.33 -4.45 -0.76
C THR A 13 7.82 -4.09 -0.81
N ALA A 14 8.61 -4.66 0.09
CA ALA A 14 10.05 -4.40 0.12
C ALA A 14 10.73 -4.85 -1.17
N ILE A 15 10.39 -6.05 -1.67
CA ILE A 15 10.98 -6.58 -2.90
C ILE A 15 10.66 -5.66 -4.08
N VAL A 16 9.41 -5.25 -4.24
CA VAL A 16 9.00 -4.39 -5.36
C VAL A 16 9.65 -3.01 -5.24
N SER A 17 9.67 -2.43 -4.04
CA SER A 17 10.29 -1.12 -3.82
C SER A 17 11.79 -1.14 -4.12
N PHE A 18 12.51 -2.15 -3.63
CA PHE A 18 13.95 -2.27 -3.91
C PHE A 18 14.22 -2.41 -5.40
N THR A 19 13.41 -3.21 -6.10
CA THR A 19 13.55 -3.39 -7.53
C THR A 19 13.32 -2.07 -8.26
N ALA A 20 12.30 -1.31 -7.85
CA ALA A 20 11.95 -0.05 -8.48
C ALA A 20 12.98 1.05 -8.25
N PHE A 21 13.73 1.00 -7.14
CA PHE A 21 14.78 1.99 -6.87
C PHE A 21 15.87 1.99 -7.96
N SER A 22 16.11 0.85 -8.59
CA SER A 22 17.13 0.72 -9.63
C SER A 22 16.54 0.44 -11.01
N ASN A 23 15.22 0.53 -11.17
CA ASN A 23 14.55 0.22 -12.43
C ASN A 23 13.45 1.24 -12.71
N GLU A 24 13.77 2.24 -13.54
CA GLU A 24 12.84 3.31 -13.87
C GLU A 24 11.58 2.80 -14.56
N LYS A 25 11.69 1.73 -15.36
CA LYS A 25 10.51 1.19 -16.04
C LYS A 25 9.49 0.66 -15.04
N ILE A 26 9.94 -0.09 -14.04
CA ILE A 26 9.05 -0.60 -12.99
C ILE A 26 8.44 0.56 -12.22
N MET A 27 9.25 1.55 -11.85
CA MET A 27 8.76 2.73 -11.15
C MET A 27 7.68 3.43 -11.98
N ASN A 28 7.95 3.70 -13.25
CA ASN A 28 7.03 4.41 -14.11
C ASN A 28 5.76 3.64 -14.44
N ASP A 29 5.86 2.30 -14.54
CA ASP A 29 4.71 1.46 -14.85
C ASP A 29 3.74 1.31 -13.68
N LEU A 30 4.23 1.44 -12.45
CA LEU A 30 3.45 1.16 -11.24
C LEU A 30 3.06 2.41 -10.46
N ILE A 31 3.72 3.54 -10.68
CA ILE A 31 3.46 4.76 -9.93
C ILE A 31 2.04 5.28 -10.21
N PHE A 32 1.44 5.95 -9.22
CA PHE A 32 0.13 6.56 -9.41
C PHE A 32 0.29 7.79 -10.30
N TYR A 33 -0.24 7.69 -11.51
CA TYR A 33 -0.20 8.74 -12.51
C TYR A 33 -1.62 8.95 -13.03
N PRO A 34 -2.33 10.00 -12.58
CA PRO A 34 -3.75 10.17 -12.89
C PRO A 34 -4.10 10.16 -14.38
N PRO A 35 -3.33 10.80 -15.28
CA PRO A 35 -3.65 10.71 -16.71
C PRO A 35 -3.63 9.28 -17.25
N ALA A 36 -2.73 8.43 -16.76
CA ALA A 36 -2.70 7.02 -17.15
C ALA A 36 -3.90 6.24 -16.61
N VAL A 37 -4.31 6.55 -15.38
CA VAL A 37 -5.52 5.96 -14.79
C VAL A 37 -6.73 6.32 -15.63
N GLN A 38 -6.81 7.56 -16.09
CA GLN A 38 -7.92 8.03 -16.94
C GLN A 38 -7.98 7.27 -18.26
N ARG A 39 -6.83 6.77 -18.76
CA ARG A 39 -6.75 5.93 -19.95
C ARG A 39 -7.02 4.45 -19.69
N GLY A 40 -7.44 4.09 -18.49
CA GLY A 40 -7.83 2.74 -18.13
C GLY A 40 -6.83 1.96 -17.29
N GLN A 41 -5.74 2.58 -16.85
CA GLN A 41 -4.72 1.90 -16.04
C GLN A 41 -5.06 1.96 -14.55
N TRP A 42 -6.18 1.36 -14.17
CA TRP A 42 -6.75 1.38 -12.83
C TRP A 42 -5.89 0.68 -11.78
N TYR A 43 -5.06 -0.27 -12.21
CA TYR A 43 -4.18 -1.00 -11.31
C TYR A 43 -3.25 -0.06 -10.53
N ARG A 44 -3.01 1.15 -11.02
CA ARG A 44 -2.12 2.12 -10.38
C ARG A 44 -2.64 2.61 -9.03
N PHE A 45 -3.94 2.49 -8.76
CA PHE A 45 -4.48 2.75 -7.42
C PHE A 45 -3.88 1.81 -6.38
N PHE A 46 -3.50 0.62 -6.78
CA PHE A 46 -2.99 -0.42 -5.89
C PHE A 46 -1.47 -0.57 -5.97
N THR A 47 -0.91 -0.57 -7.16
CA THR A 47 0.51 -0.83 -7.35
C THR A 47 1.40 0.28 -6.80
N CYS A 48 0.92 1.52 -6.76
CA CYS A 48 1.71 2.61 -6.20
C CYS A 48 2.01 2.42 -4.71
N GLY A 49 1.20 1.63 -4.01
CA GLY A 49 1.44 1.28 -2.62
C GLY A 49 2.60 0.32 -2.42
N LEU A 50 3.12 -0.27 -3.49
CA LEU A 50 4.30 -1.11 -3.46
C LEU A 50 5.59 -0.31 -3.70
N LEU A 51 5.47 0.97 -4.01
CA LEU A 51 6.59 1.85 -4.34
C LEU A 51 6.84 2.84 -3.21
N HIS A 52 8.09 3.27 -3.07
CA HIS A 52 8.48 4.31 -2.11
C HIS A 52 9.49 5.23 -2.77
N ALA A 53 9.53 6.49 -2.31
CA ALA A 53 10.42 7.49 -2.89
C ALA A 53 11.89 7.19 -2.58
N ASP A 54 12.16 6.67 -1.39
CA ASP A 54 13.51 6.36 -0.93
C ASP A 54 13.48 5.30 0.17
N MET A 55 14.66 4.89 0.62
CA MET A 55 14.81 3.88 1.67
C MET A 55 14.22 4.33 3.01
N GLY A 56 14.29 5.62 3.31
CA GLY A 56 13.75 6.15 4.56
C GLY A 56 12.24 5.99 4.64
N HIS A 57 11.53 6.32 3.56
CA HIS A 57 10.08 6.15 3.49
C HIS A 57 9.69 4.67 3.55
N LEU A 58 10.41 3.83 2.82
CA LEU A 58 10.16 2.38 2.87
C LEU A 58 10.35 1.83 4.27
N ALA A 59 11.47 2.16 4.90
CA ALA A 59 11.78 1.68 6.24
C ALA A 59 10.75 2.15 7.25
N PHE A 60 10.38 3.43 7.21
CA PHE A 60 9.39 3.99 8.14
C PHE A 60 8.03 3.27 8.01
N ASN A 61 7.55 3.11 6.79
CA ASN A 61 6.27 2.45 6.55
C ASN A 61 6.30 0.97 6.97
N MET A 62 7.36 0.27 6.64
CA MET A 62 7.44 -1.16 6.94
C MET A 62 7.65 -1.44 8.43
N ILE A 63 8.43 -0.62 9.11
CA ILE A 63 8.60 -0.72 10.57
C ILE A 63 7.27 -0.46 11.27
N THR A 64 6.57 0.60 10.86
CA THR A 64 5.26 0.93 11.43
C THR A 64 4.27 -0.21 11.20
N LEU A 65 4.23 -0.75 9.99
CA LEU A 65 3.34 -1.86 9.66
C LEU A 65 3.69 -3.10 10.49
N TYR A 66 4.97 -3.38 10.68
CA TYR A 66 5.42 -4.50 11.50
C TYR A 66 4.93 -4.39 12.94
N PHE A 67 5.10 -3.20 13.55
CA PHE A 67 4.74 -3.02 14.96
C PHE A 67 3.22 -3.04 15.18
N PHE A 68 2.44 -2.50 14.27
CA PHE A 68 0.99 -2.39 14.47
C PHE A 68 0.21 -3.50 13.75
N GLY A 69 0.73 -4.00 12.63
CA GLY A 69 0.00 -4.92 11.78
C GLY A 69 -0.28 -6.26 12.42
N GLY A 70 0.69 -6.81 13.15
CA GLY A 70 0.53 -8.12 13.79
C GLY A 70 -0.62 -8.14 14.79
N GLY A 71 -0.72 -7.10 15.62
CA GLY A 71 -1.79 -6.98 16.61
C GLY A 71 -3.15 -6.79 15.96
N VAL A 72 -3.22 -5.95 14.92
CA VAL A 72 -4.47 -5.73 14.19
C VAL A 72 -4.92 -7.01 13.51
N GLU A 73 -4.00 -7.71 12.86
CA GLU A 73 -4.30 -8.98 12.20
C GLU A 73 -4.84 -10.01 13.19
N GLN A 74 -4.23 -10.10 14.37
CA GLN A 74 -4.68 -10.99 15.43
C GLN A 74 -6.07 -10.62 15.91
N ASN A 75 -6.34 -9.33 16.11
CA ASN A 75 -7.66 -8.85 16.52
C ASN A 75 -8.72 -9.18 15.48
N PHE A 76 -8.40 -9.03 14.20
CA PHE A 76 -9.32 -9.39 13.13
C PHE A 76 -9.61 -10.91 13.13
N SER A 77 -8.59 -11.72 13.45
CA SER A 77 -8.78 -13.17 13.54
C SER A 77 -9.68 -13.54 14.72
N ILE A 78 -9.59 -12.82 15.83
CA ILE A 78 -10.47 -13.00 16.98
C ILE A 78 -11.90 -12.61 16.65
N LEU A 79 -12.09 -11.46 15.98
CA LEU A 79 -13.42 -10.94 15.67
C LEU A 79 -14.13 -11.68 14.53
N PHE A 80 -13.38 -12.10 13.50
CA PHE A 80 -13.96 -12.66 12.28
C PHE A 80 -13.59 -14.12 12.04
N GLY A 81 -12.85 -14.75 12.96
CA GLY A 81 -12.47 -16.14 12.87
C GLY A 81 -11.60 -16.44 11.66
N LYS A 82 -11.96 -17.47 10.91
CA LYS A 82 -11.17 -17.91 9.75
C LYS A 82 -11.08 -16.89 8.63
N TYR A 83 -11.97 -15.90 8.62
CA TYR A 83 -11.96 -14.84 7.61
C TYR A 83 -11.15 -13.61 8.03
N GLY A 84 -10.61 -13.61 9.25
CA GLY A 84 -9.93 -12.43 9.81
C GLY A 84 -8.75 -11.96 8.96
N LYS A 85 -7.90 -12.88 8.51
CA LYS A 85 -6.75 -12.55 7.68
C LYS A 85 -7.16 -11.98 6.32
N LEU A 86 -8.21 -12.55 5.73
CA LEU A 86 -8.74 -12.09 4.46
C LEU A 86 -9.34 -10.69 4.58
N ILE A 87 -10.09 -10.44 5.65
CA ILE A 87 -10.70 -9.12 5.91
C ILE A 87 -9.61 -8.09 6.18
N TYR A 88 -8.57 -8.46 6.93
CA TYR A 88 -7.42 -7.59 7.16
C TYR A 88 -6.73 -7.20 5.84
N LEU A 89 -6.46 -8.19 4.98
CA LEU A 89 -5.86 -7.93 3.68
C LEU A 89 -6.75 -7.04 2.82
N ALA A 90 -8.06 -7.31 2.82
CA ALA A 90 -9.03 -6.50 2.07
C ALA A 90 -9.01 -5.05 2.58
N MET A 91 -8.97 -4.83 3.88
CA MET A 91 -8.87 -3.48 4.45
C MET A 91 -7.63 -2.77 3.94
N TYR A 92 -6.48 -3.45 3.96
CA TYR A 92 -5.21 -2.86 3.51
C TYR A 92 -5.27 -2.47 2.04
N VAL A 93 -5.71 -3.40 1.18
CA VAL A 93 -5.80 -3.18 -0.26
C VAL A 93 -6.79 -2.06 -0.59
N LEU A 94 -7.97 -2.07 0.04
CA LEU A 94 -8.98 -1.04 -0.20
C LEU A 94 -8.50 0.33 0.28
N ALA A 95 -7.77 0.38 1.39
CA ALA A 95 -7.23 1.64 1.90
C ALA A 95 -6.22 2.25 0.92
N LEU A 96 -5.42 1.42 0.23
CA LEU A 96 -4.52 1.92 -0.81
C LEU A 96 -5.28 2.70 -1.88
N ALA A 97 -6.40 2.15 -2.34
CA ALA A 97 -7.18 2.75 -3.40
C ALA A 97 -8.00 3.95 -2.90
N PHE A 98 -8.72 3.79 -1.79
CA PHE A 98 -9.62 4.82 -1.30
C PHE A 98 -8.91 6.10 -0.89
N CYS A 99 -7.69 6.01 -0.34
CA CYS A 99 -6.95 7.21 0.05
C CYS A 99 -6.52 8.06 -1.16
N LEU A 100 -6.52 7.48 -2.36
CA LEU A 100 -6.13 8.18 -3.59
C LEU A 100 -7.31 8.77 -4.36
N LEU A 101 -8.55 8.44 -4.00
CA LEU A 101 -9.71 8.93 -4.74
C LEU A 101 -9.82 10.45 -4.78
N PRO A 102 -9.68 11.17 -3.64
CA PRO A 102 -9.72 12.64 -3.69
C PRO A 102 -8.58 13.22 -4.54
N THR A 103 -7.41 12.64 -4.43
CA THR A 103 -6.23 13.05 -5.20
C THR A 103 -6.45 12.84 -6.69
N TYR A 104 -7.04 11.71 -7.07
CA TYR A 104 -7.36 11.43 -8.46
C TYR A 104 -8.33 12.47 -9.03
N GLY A 105 -9.43 12.73 -8.31
CA GLY A 105 -10.41 13.72 -8.76
C GLY A 105 -9.81 15.11 -8.94
N LYS A 106 -8.86 15.48 -8.10
CA LYS A 106 -8.21 16.79 -8.13
C LYS A 106 -7.14 16.90 -9.21
N ASN A 107 -6.48 15.79 -9.55
CA ASN A 107 -5.29 15.80 -10.42
C ASN A 107 -5.45 14.96 -11.70
N LYS A 108 -6.66 14.56 -12.06
CA LYS A 108 -6.87 13.64 -13.20
C LYS A 108 -6.35 14.16 -14.53
N ASP A 109 -6.27 15.47 -14.70
CA ASP A 109 -5.75 16.13 -15.90
C ASP A 109 -4.37 16.74 -15.70
N ASN A 110 -3.74 16.48 -14.56
CA ASN A 110 -2.43 17.06 -14.23
C ASN A 110 -1.32 16.09 -14.64
N TYR A 111 -0.68 16.37 -15.77
CA TYR A 111 0.37 15.52 -16.33
C TYR A 111 1.68 15.57 -15.54
N HIS A 112 1.78 16.48 -14.58
CA HIS A 112 2.98 16.62 -13.73
C HIS A 112 2.83 15.94 -12.38
N TYR A 113 1.63 15.46 -12.05
CA TYR A 113 1.37 14.85 -10.74
C TYR A 113 1.68 13.38 -10.76
N ARG A 114 2.44 12.92 -9.76
CA ARG A 114 2.72 11.50 -9.49
C ARG A 114 2.71 11.27 -7.99
N SER A 115 2.28 10.09 -7.58
CA SER A 115 2.24 9.73 -6.17
C SER A 115 2.59 8.27 -5.97
N LEU A 116 3.13 7.97 -4.80
CA LEU A 116 3.49 6.60 -4.42
C LEU A 116 3.51 6.48 -2.89
N GLY A 117 3.61 5.21 -2.42
CA GLY A 117 3.78 4.90 -1.01
C GLY A 117 2.59 4.21 -0.39
N ALA A 118 2.87 3.45 0.65
CA ALA A 118 1.87 2.65 1.37
C ALA A 118 1.28 3.41 2.56
N SER A 119 1.61 4.68 2.76
CA SER A 119 1.27 5.41 3.99
C SER A 119 -0.22 5.46 4.31
N GLY A 120 -1.08 5.56 3.28
CA GLY A 120 -2.53 5.54 3.50
C GLY A 120 -3.02 4.25 4.12
N ALA A 121 -2.58 3.11 3.58
CA ALA A 121 -2.94 1.80 4.11
C ALA A 121 -2.28 1.54 5.48
N VAL A 122 -1.02 1.95 5.64
CA VAL A 122 -0.33 1.84 6.93
C VAL A 122 -1.06 2.65 7.99
N SER A 123 -1.51 3.85 7.64
CA SER A 123 -2.32 4.69 8.55
C SER A 123 -3.61 3.99 8.95
N ALA A 124 -4.29 3.32 8.01
CA ALA A 124 -5.50 2.56 8.32
C ALA A 124 -5.21 1.46 9.34
N VAL A 125 -4.08 0.78 9.21
CA VAL A 125 -3.67 -0.25 10.18
C VAL A 125 -3.43 0.38 11.55
N VAL A 126 -2.72 1.51 11.62
CA VAL A 126 -2.46 2.20 12.89
C VAL A 126 -3.76 2.61 13.57
N PHE A 127 -4.68 3.22 12.82
CA PHE A 127 -5.97 3.62 13.37
C PHE A 127 -6.81 2.42 13.81
N SER A 128 -6.70 1.29 13.12
CA SER A 128 -7.41 0.06 13.51
C SER A 128 -6.85 -0.54 14.80
N SER A 129 -5.66 -0.14 15.23
CA SER A 129 -5.03 -0.63 16.45
C SER A 129 -5.46 0.11 17.71
N ILE A 130 -6.15 1.24 17.57
CA ILE A 130 -6.57 2.10 18.70
C ILE A 130 -7.83 1.58 19.36
#